data_235090e383acf363950b3b9814940841
#
_entry.id   235090e383acf363950b3b9814940841
#
_cell.length_a   1.000
_cell.length_b   1.000
_cell.length_c   1.000
_cell.angle_alpha   90.00
_cell.angle_beta   90.00
_cell.angle_gamma   90.00
#
_symmetry.space_group_name_H-M   'P 1'
#
loop_
_entity.id
_entity.type
_entity.pdbx_description
1 polymer ?
#
loop_
_entity_poly.entity_id
_entity_poly.type
_entity_poly.pdbx_seq_one_letter_code
_entity_poly.pdbx_strand_id
1 'polypeptide(L)'
;MLHFKTIALLSSVTLIGCTSSPHAWQGQSGSKRVFIELETTPEGTSQAFLSLPEQWIDKAKADTLVLSDESILAIFNRENIRFEGSFHSGKDSIQAEVTTYGKTREFALGKVDSLQPVYFAQNPRPPYPYRSEEVTYESCDSIQVAGTLTIPQGKGPFPAAIIISGTGKQDRDGTFSGHKPFFKIADYLTRQGFIVLRADDRGIGKTNGIYEEATTSDFARDAQAGINYLK
;
A
#
# COMPACT_ATOMS: atom_id res chain seq x y z
N MET A 1 37.07 -50.46 -25.97
CA MET A 1 35.75 -50.58 -25.34
C MET A 1 35.52 -49.26 -24.58
N LEU A 2 34.95 -48.25 -25.26
CA LEU A 2 34.70 -46.92 -24.68
C LEU A 2 33.27 -46.89 -24.15
N HIS A 3 33.14 -46.58 -22.86
CA HIS A 3 31.84 -46.36 -22.22
C HIS A 3 31.49 -44.88 -22.29
N PHE A 4 30.48 -44.53 -23.10
CA PHE A 4 29.84 -43.22 -23.09
C PHE A 4 28.90 -43.11 -21.91
N LYS A 5 29.19 -42.20 -20.97
CA LYS A 5 28.24 -41.77 -19.94
C LYS A 5 27.35 -40.71 -20.52
N THR A 6 26.07 -41.06 -20.65
CA THR A 6 25.01 -40.13 -21.01
C THR A 6 24.74 -39.22 -19.82
N ILE A 7 24.98 -37.90 -19.95
CA ILE A 7 24.58 -36.89 -18.98
C ILE A 7 23.17 -36.43 -19.36
N ALA A 8 22.20 -36.79 -18.53
CA ALA A 8 20.85 -36.26 -18.65
C ALA A 8 20.82 -34.82 -18.07
N LEU A 9 20.64 -33.84 -18.91
CA LEU A 9 20.31 -32.47 -18.49
C LEU A 9 18.85 -32.47 -18.05
N LEU A 10 18.60 -32.39 -16.73
CA LEU A 10 17.29 -32.00 -16.23
C LEU A 10 17.14 -30.48 -16.40
N SER A 11 16.38 -30.06 -17.42
CA SER A 11 15.89 -28.71 -17.51
C SER A 11 14.78 -28.53 -16.46
N SER A 12 15.07 -27.80 -15.40
CA SER A 12 14.07 -27.31 -14.47
C SER A 12 13.20 -26.26 -15.19
N VAL A 13 12.03 -26.69 -15.63
CA VAL A 13 10.97 -25.74 -16.07
C VAL A 13 10.46 -25.08 -14.81
N THR A 14 10.89 -23.86 -14.58
CA THR A 14 10.27 -22.98 -13.59
C THR A 14 8.88 -22.63 -14.12
N LEU A 15 7.84 -23.26 -13.59
CA LEU A 15 6.47 -22.84 -13.79
C LEU A 15 6.34 -21.43 -13.19
N ILE A 16 6.39 -20.42 -14.06
CA ILE A 16 5.93 -19.07 -13.70
C ILE A 16 4.43 -19.22 -13.45
N GLY A 17 4.04 -19.20 -12.18
CA GLY A 17 2.65 -19.25 -11.79
C GLY A 17 1.91 -18.08 -12.44
N CYS A 18 0.99 -18.40 -13.34
CA CYS A 18 0.05 -17.44 -13.89
C CYS A 18 -0.81 -16.97 -12.72
N THR A 19 -0.54 -15.80 -12.17
CA THR A 19 -1.48 -15.12 -11.26
C THR A 19 -2.69 -14.78 -12.12
N SER A 20 -3.84 -15.41 -11.83
CA SER A 20 -5.10 -15.01 -12.46
C SER A 20 -5.33 -13.53 -12.19
N SER A 21 -5.73 -12.79 -13.22
CA SER A 21 -6.11 -11.38 -13.05
C SER A 21 -7.12 -11.26 -11.91
N PRO A 22 -6.98 -10.27 -11.01
CA PRO A 22 -7.90 -10.11 -9.89
C PRO A 22 -9.32 -9.95 -10.41
N HIS A 23 -10.28 -10.59 -9.75
CA HIS A 23 -11.69 -10.36 -10.00
C HIS A 23 -12.14 -9.16 -9.19
N ALA A 24 -12.70 -8.16 -9.85
CA ALA A 24 -13.11 -6.92 -9.23
C ALA A 24 -14.57 -6.55 -9.54
N TRP A 25 -15.25 -6.00 -8.55
CA TRP A 25 -16.61 -5.48 -8.69
C TRP A 25 -16.69 -4.09 -8.08
N GLN A 26 -17.49 -3.24 -8.69
CA GLN A 26 -17.74 -1.89 -8.18
C GLN A 26 -19.23 -1.58 -8.21
N GLY A 27 -19.65 -0.75 -7.26
CA GLY A 27 -21.02 -0.27 -7.17
C GLY A 27 -21.13 1.06 -6.47
N GLN A 28 -22.33 1.66 -6.56
CA GLN A 28 -22.64 2.93 -5.93
C GLN A 28 -24.05 2.89 -5.36
N SER A 29 -24.23 3.48 -4.17
CA SER A 29 -25.50 3.70 -3.52
C SER A 29 -25.57 5.16 -3.03
N GLY A 30 -26.34 6.00 -3.72
CA GLY A 30 -26.31 7.46 -3.55
C GLY A 30 -24.91 8.01 -3.88
N SER A 31 -24.32 8.77 -2.96
CA SER A 31 -22.95 9.28 -3.10
C SER A 31 -21.85 8.34 -2.62
N LYS A 32 -22.19 7.13 -2.18
CA LYS A 32 -21.24 6.16 -1.61
C LYS A 32 -20.88 5.11 -2.65
N ARG A 33 -19.58 4.92 -2.87
CA ARG A 33 -19.03 3.88 -3.75
C ARG A 33 -18.45 2.76 -2.91
N VAL A 34 -18.47 1.57 -3.48
CA VAL A 34 -17.82 0.38 -2.92
C VAL A 34 -17.09 -0.36 -4.03
N PHE A 35 -15.90 -0.82 -3.73
CA PHE A 35 -15.09 -1.67 -4.58
C PHE A 35 -14.69 -2.90 -3.78
N ILE A 36 -14.80 -4.09 -4.37
CA ILE A 36 -14.33 -5.34 -3.80
C ILE A 36 -13.47 -6.06 -4.84
N GLU A 37 -12.29 -6.49 -4.43
CA GLU A 37 -11.35 -7.27 -5.24
C GLU A 37 -11.13 -8.64 -4.60
N LEU A 38 -11.08 -9.68 -5.41
CA LEU A 38 -10.66 -11.01 -5.01
C LEU A 38 -9.35 -11.35 -5.74
N GLU A 39 -8.33 -11.62 -4.98
CA GLU A 39 -7.03 -12.05 -5.48
C GLU A 39 -6.76 -13.50 -5.04
N THR A 40 -6.11 -14.27 -5.89
CA THR A 40 -5.64 -15.61 -5.53
C THR A 40 -4.14 -15.56 -5.35
N THR A 41 -3.66 -15.96 -4.17
CA THR A 41 -2.22 -16.03 -3.90
C THR A 41 -1.57 -17.14 -4.72
N PRO A 42 -0.23 -17.13 -4.89
CA PRO A 42 0.48 -18.23 -5.56
C PRO A 42 0.23 -19.61 -4.93
N GLU A 43 -0.10 -19.65 -3.64
CA GLU A 43 -0.44 -20.85 -2.89
C GLU A 43 -1.90 -21.31 -3.08
N GLY A 44 -2.68 -20.59 -3.91
CA GLY A 44 -4.07 -20.91 -4.20
C GLY A 44 -5.09 -20.42 -3.18
N THR A 45 -4.68 -19.59 -2.23
CA THR A 45 -5.59 -19.02 -1.21
C THR A 45 -6.24 -17.73 -1.75
N SER A 46 -7.56 -17.63 -1.61
CA SER A 46 -8.28 -16.40 -1.96
C SER A 46 -8.14 -15.34 -0.87
N GLN A 47 -7.97 -14.09 -1.29
CA GLN A 47 -7.97 -12.91 -0.42
C GLN A 47 -8.95 -11.88 -0.96
N ALA A 48 -9.61 -11.15 -0.07
CA ALA A 48 -10.51 -10.06 -0.43
C ALA A 48 -9.96 -8.71 0.03
N PHE A 49 -10.11 -7.71 -0.82
CA PHE A 49 -9.74 -6.32 -0.54
C PHE A 49 -10.92 -5.41 -0.80
N LEU A 50 -11.20 -4.51 0.14
CA LEU A 50 -12.32 -3.57 0.08
C LEU A 50 -11.82 -2.14 0.03
N SER A 51 -12.44 -1.33 -0.84
CA SER A 51 -12.26 0.12 -0.83
C SER A 51 -13.62 0.82 -0.70
N LEU A 52 -13.68 1.79 0.22
CA LEU A 52 -14.80 2.69 0.45
C LEU A 52 -14.29 4.14 0.38
N PRO A 53 -14.18 4.73 -0.81
CA PRO A 53 -13.50 6.01 -1.01
C PRO A 53 -14.03 7.16 -0.14
N GLU A 54 -15.34 7.23 0.06
CA GLU A 54 -15.99 8.27 0.86
C GLU A 54 -15.86 8.05 2.38
N GLN A 55 -15.28 6.92 2.78
CA GLN A 55 -14.91 6.61 4.17
C GLN A 55 -13.39 6.55 4.34
N TRP A 56 -12.64 6.97 3.31
CA TRP A 56 -11.17 7.02 3.32
C TRP A 56 -10.51 5.63 3.48
N ILE A 57 -11.17 4.59 3.00
CA ILE A 57 -10.68 3.21 3.02
C ILE A 57 -10.27 2.84 1.60
N ASP A 58 -9.02 2.43 1.45
CA ASP A 58 -8.47 1.94 0.20
C ASP A 58 -7.70 0.63 0.43
N LYS A 59 -8.08 -0.41 -0.31
CA LYS A 59 -7.50 -1.76 -0.27
C LYS A 59 -7.33 -2.34 1.15
N ALA A 60 -8.33 -2.14 2.01
CA ALA A 60 -8.38 -2.86 3.27
C ALA A 60 -8.44 -4.37 2.99
N LYS A 61 -7.51 -5.14 3.60
CA LYS A 61 -7.48 -6.59 3.47
C LYS A 61 -8.43 -7.22 4.47
N ALA A 62 -9.24 -8.17 4.02
CA ALA A 62 -10.12 -8.92 4.90
C ALA A 62 -9.34 -9.80 5.89
N ASP A 63 -9.75 -9.75 7.17
CA ASP A 63 -9.26 -10.64 8.21
C ASP A 63 -9.91 -12.02 8.11
N THR A 64 -11.18 -12.05 7.66
CA THR A 64 -11.94 -13.27 7.43
C THR A 64 -12.58 -13.21 6.06
N LEU A 65 -12.44 -14.28 5.29
CA LEU A 65 -13.11 -14.46 4.00
C LEU A 65 -13.78 -15.84 3.96
N VAL A 66 -15.11 -15.84 3.72
CA VAL A 66 -15.86 -17.04 3.37
C VAL A 66 -16.40 -16.84 1.97
N LEU A 67 -15.98 -17.70 1.06
CA LEU A 67 -16.30 -17.60 -0.37
C LEU A 67 -16.90 -18.91 -0.86
N SER A 68 -18.04 -18.83 -1.55
CA SER A 68 -18.68 -19.93 -2.27
C SER A 68 -18.94 -19.52 -3.73
N ASP A 69 -19.57 -20.41 -4.49
CA ASP A 69 -20.00 -20.05 -5.84
C ASP A 69 -21.17 -19.07 -5.87
N GLU A 70 -21.94 -18.99 -4.79
CA GLU A 70 -23.16 -18.19 -4.70
C GLU A 70 -22.99 -16.94 -3.82
N SER A 71 -21.99 -16.90 -2.91
CA SER A 71 -21.89 -15.84 -1.90
C SER A 71 -20.47 -15.52 -1.49
N ILE A 72 -20.32 -14.33 -0.96
CA ILE A 72 -19.11 -13.81 -0.35
C ILE A 72 -19.43 -13.17 1.01
N LEU A 73 -18.66 -13.53 2.03
CA LEU A 73 -18.62 -12.82 3.31
C LEU A 73 -17.16 -12.42 3.58
N ALA A 74 -16.91 -11.14 3.76
CA ALA A 74 -15.60 -10.61 4.13
C ALA A 74 -15.72 -9.70 5.36
N ILE A 75 -14.84 -9.89 6.35
CA ILE A 75 -14.83 -9.13 7.60
C ILE A 75 -13.49 -8.40 7.70
N PHE A 76 -13.56 -7.10 7.99
CA PHE A 76 -12.44 -6.18 8.13
C PHE A 76 -12.49 -5.62 9.56
N ASN A 77 -11.81 -6.29 10.50
CA ASN A 77 -11.92 -5.99 11.93
C ASN A 77 -11.38 -4.60 12.27
N ARG A 78 -10.27 -4.22 11.66
CA ARG A 78 -9.63 -2.92 11.89
C ARG A 78 -10.53 -1.75 11.49
N GLU A 79 -11.22 -1.90 10.39
CA GLU A 79 -12.11 -0.89 9.82
C GLU A 79 -13.54 -0.99 10.39
N ASN A 80 -13.83 -2.03 11.18
CA ASN A 80 -15.17 -2.37 11.68
C ASN A 80 -16.20 -2.48 10.54
N ILE A 81 -15.84 -3.26 9.51
CA ILE A 81 -16.66 -3.47 8.32
C ILE A 81 -16.98 -4.94 8.16
N ARG A 82 -18.25 -5.20 7.77
CA ARG A 82 -18.76 -6.48 7.29
C ARG A 82 -19.33 -6.28 5.88
N PHE A 83 -18.82 -7.04 4.94
CA PHE A 83 -19.32 -7.12 3.57
C PHE A 83 -19.94 -8.48 3.35
N GLU A 84 -21.21 -8.52 2.99
CA GLU A 84 -21.92 -9.74 2.61
C GLU A 84 -22.55 -9.55 1.23
N GLY A 85 -22.38 -10.53 0.35
CA GLY A 85 -22.90 -10.44 -1.00
C GLY A 85 -23.31 -11.77 -1.59
N SER A 86 -24.31 -11.72 -2.47
CA SER A 86 -24.74 -12.84 -3.30
C SER A 86 -24.32 -12.59 -4.75
N PHE A 87 -23.69 -13.59 -5.37
CA PHE A 87 -23.31 -13.53 -6.77
C PHE A 87 -24.50 -13.82 -7.68
N HIS A 88 -24.58 -13.13 -8.81
CA HIS A 88 -25.56 -13.33 -9.86
C HIS A 88 -24.88 -13.44 -11.22
N SER A 89 -25.58 -14.04 -12.20
CA SER A 89 -25.17 -14.11 -13.61
C SER A 89 -23.75 -14.65 -13.81
N GLY A 90 -23.39 -15.76 -13.14
CA GLY A 90 -22.05 -16.35 -13.27
C GLY A 90 -20.93 -15.50 -12.65
N LYS A 91 -21.24 -14.77 -11.60
CA LYS A 91 -20.34 -13.83 -10.88
C LYS A 91 -20.08 -12.51 -11.63
N ASP A 92 -20.94 -12.12 -12.57
CA ASP A 92 -20.83 -10.80 -13.22
C ASP A 92 -21.38 -9.66 -12.36
N SER A 93 -22.17 -9.97 -11.34
CA SER A 93 -22.66 -8.98 -10.39
C SER A 93 -22.77 -9.55 -8.98
N ILE A 94 -22.75 -8.64 -8.00
CA ILE A 94 -22.96 -8.93 -6.58
C ILE A 94 -24.05 -8.00 -6.07
N GLN A 95 -25.08 -8.59 -5.45
CA GLN A 95 -25.97 -7.83 -4.56
C GLN A 95 -25.37 -7.92 -3.16
N ALA A 96 -24.97 -6.80 -2.60
CA ALA A 96 -24.20 -6.76 -1.35
C ALA A 96 -24.80 -5.84 -0.30
N GLU A 97 -24.59 -6.23 0.95
CA GLU A 97 -24.77 -5.40 2.13
C GLU A 97 -23.42 -5.07 2.74
N VAL A 98 -23.18 -3.78 2.98
CA VAL A 98 -21.96 -3.29 3.66
C VAL A 98 -22.39 -2.65 4.97
N THR A 99 -21.98 -3.27 6.06
CA THR A 99 -22.20 -2.76 7.42
C THR A 99 -20.92 -2.09 7.93
N THR A 100 -21.05 -0.82 8.32
CA THR A 100 -19.97 -0.04 8.93
C THR A 100 -20.48 0.59 10.21
N TYR A 101 -19.80 0.36 11.33
CA TYR A 101 -20.20 0.89 12.65
C TYR A 101 -21.70 0.67 12.94
N GLY A 102 -22.20 -0.54 12.64
CA GLY A 102 -23.61 -0.94 12.90
C GLY A 102 -24.64 -0.33 11.95
N LYS A 103 -24.23 0.38 10.90
CA LYS A 103 -25.10 0.90 9.83
C LYS A 103 -24.90 0.10 8.57
N THR A 104 -25.97 -0.54 8.09
CA THR A 104 -25.98 -1.33 6.85
C THR A 104 -26.47 -0.50 5.67
N ARG A 105 -25.85 -0.72 4.52
CA ARG A 105 -26.23 -0.14 3.24
C ARG A 105 -26.13 -1.19 2.14
N GLU A 106 -27.13 -1.20 1.27
CA GLU A 106 -27.18 -2.08 0.11
C GLU A 106 -26.45 -1.47 -1.09
N PHE A 107 -25.81 -2.35 -1.85
CA PHE A 107 -25.12 -2.02 -3.10
C PHE A 107 -25.37 -3.11 -4.15
N ALA A 108 -25.63 -2.69 -5.37
CA ALA A 108 -25.49 -3.53 -6.55
C ALA A 108 -24.14 -3.27 -7.19
N LEU A 109 -23.30 -4.30 -7.27
CA LEU A 109 -21.97 -4.20 -7.86
C LEU A 109 -21.92 -4.95 -9.19
N GLY A 110 -21.37 -4.31 -10.21
CA GLY A 110 -21.03 -4.93 -11.49
C GLY A 110 -19.56 -5.31 -11.53
N LYS A 111 -19.25 -6.42 -12.20
CA LYS A 111 -17.89 -6.84 -12.48
C LYS A 111 -17.18 -5.84 -13.39
N VAL A 112 -15.90 -5.61 -13.14
CA VAL A 112 -15.06 -4.73 -13.95
C VAL A 112 -13.71 -5.39 -14.21
N ASP A 113 -13.09 -5.05 -15.33
CA ASP A 113 -11.76 -5.55 -15.70
C ASP A 113 -10.65 -4.90 -14.85
N SER A 114 -10.90 -3.65 -14.40
CA SER A 114 -10.00 -2.93 -13.49
C SER A 114 -10.78 -1.92 -12.67
N LEU A 115 -10.40 -1.77 -11.41
CA LEU A 115 -10.96 -0.72 -10.57
C LEU A 115 -10.41 0.66 -10.99
N GLN A 116 -11.29 1.66 -10.93
CA GLN A 116 -10.82 3.03 -11.06
C GLN A 116 -10.00 3.40 -9.82
N PRO A 117 -8.82 4.00 -9.99
CA PRO A 117 -8.01 4.42 -8.85
C PRO A 117 -8.81 5.32 -7.89
N VAL A 118 -8.74 5.03 -6.62
CA VAL A 118 -9.28 5.91 -5.58
C VAL A 118 -8.31 7.07 -5.41
N TYR A 119 -8.74 8.27 -5.80
CA TYR A 119 -7.95 9.48 -5.65
C TYR A 119 -8.39 10.26 -4.43
N PHE A 120 -7.49 10.44 -3.50
CA PHE A 120 -7.67 11.34 -2.37
C PHE A 120 -7.22 12.74 -2.78
N ALA A 121 -8.15 13.71 -2.74
CA ALA A 121 -7.89 15.08 -3.21
C ALA A 121 -6.72 15.77 -2.50
N GLN A 122 -6.44 15.38 -1.26
CA GLN A 122 -5.34 15.92 -0.46
C GLN A 122 -3.97 15.33 -0.81
N ASN A 123 -3.90 14.16 -1.48
CA ASN A 123 -2.61 13.61 -1.88
C ASN A 123 -2.01 14.46 -3.01
N PRO A 124 -0.75 14.84 -2.92
CA PRO A 124 -0.08 15.59 -3.98
C PRO A 124 -0.07 14.84 -5.30
N ARG A 125 -0.23 15.55 -6.40
CA ARG A 125 -0.25 14.99 -7.76
C ARG A 125 0.78 15.65 -8.65
N PRO A 126 1.39 14.89 -9.57
CA PRO A 126 2.25 15.47 -10.58
C PRO A 126 1.45 16.34 -11.58
N PRO A 127 2.09 17.31 -12.28
CA PRO A 127 3.53 17.60 -12.16
C PRO A 127 3.85 18.38 -10.87
N TYR A 128 4.96 18.02 -10.22
CA TYR A 128 5.43 18.72 -9.04
C TYR A 128 6.32 19.90 -9.44
N PRO A 129 6.19 21.09 -8.79
CA PRO A 129 7.05 22.24 -9.07
C PRO A 129 8.38 22.14 -8.28
N TYR A 130 8.87 20.94 -8.04
CA TYR A 130 10.11 20.63 -7.31
C TYR A 130 10.66 19.28 -7.78
N ARG A 131 11.93 19.01 -7.46
CA ARG A 131 12.57 17.73 -7.74
C ARG A 131 12.29 16.74 -6.60
N SER A 132 12.05 15.49 -6.94
CA SER A 132 11.85 14.40 -5.99
C SER A 132 12.84 13.29 -6.29
N GLU A 133 13.61 12.85 -5.30
CA GLU A 133 14.67 11.87 -5.44
C GLU A 133 14.53 10.77 -4.40
N GLU A 134 14.64 9.52 -4.84
CA GLU A 134 14.81 8.38 -3.94
C GLU A 134 16.23 8.41 -3.39
N VAL A 135 16.35 8.28 -2.08
CA VAL A 135 17.65 8.30 -1.39
C VAL A 135 17.76 7.12 -0.44
N THR A 136 19.01 6.74 -0.17
CA THR A 136 19.33 5.75 0.86
C THR A 136 20.54 6.29 1.64
N TYR A 137 20.49 6.20 2.96
CA TYR A 137 21.59 6.60 3.84
C TYR A 137 21.78 5.57 4.95
N GLU A 138 23.01 5.46 5.42
CA GLU A 138 23.36 4.53 6.48
C GLU A 138 23.04 5.13 7.86
N SER A 139 22.39 4.35 8.69
CA SER A 139 22.21 4.58 10.12
C SER A 139 23.08 3.61 10.92
N CYS A 140 22.90 3.56 12.24
CA CYS A 140 23.62 2.61 13.09
C CYS A 140 23.24 1.16 12.76
N ASP A 141 24.07 0.22 13.19
CA ASP A 141 23.84 -1.23 13.08
C ASP A 141 23.61 -1.72 11.63
N SER A 142 24.30 -1.07 10.65
CA SER A 142 24.20 -1.37 9.22
C SER A 142 22.79 -1.22 8.63
N ILE A 143 21.94 -0.40 9.26
CA ILE A 143 20.63 -0.08 8.72
C ILE A 143 20.78 0.87 7.54
N GLN A 144 20.25 0.44 6.39
CA GLN A 144 20.13 1.25 5.18
C GLN A 144 18.72 1.84 5.15
N VAL A 145 18.62 3.10 5.55
CA VAL A 145 17.36 3.83 5.61
C VAL A 145 17.03 4.36 4.23
N ALA A 146 15.91 3.92 3.68
CA ALA A 146 15.40 4.40 2.41
C ALA A 146 14.42 5.56 2.61
N GLY A 147 14.53 6.58 1.78
CA GLY A 147 13.72 7.77 1.88
C GLY A 147 13.44 8.43 0.53
N THR A 148 12.70 9.51 0.59
CA THR A 148 12.47 10.42 -0.54
C THR A 148 12.83 11.83 -0.12
N LEU A 149 13.70 12.46 -0.90
CA LEU A 149 14.12 13.84 -0.75
C LEU A 149 13.35 14.70 -1.76
N THR A 150 12.65 15.72 -1.28
CA THR A 150 12.03 16.72 -2.16
C THR A 150 12.80 18.03 -2.06
N ILE A 151 13.14 18.63 -3.22
CA ILE A 151 14.08 19.73 -3.35
C ILE A 151 13.43 20.86 -4.15
N PRO A 152 13.33 22.08 -3.59
CA PRO A 152 12.79 23.23 -4.31
C PRO A 152 13.56 23.53 -5.60
N GLN A 153 12.91 24.21 -6.54
CA GLN A 153 13.61 24.77 -7.69
C GLN A 153 14.46 25.99 -7.28
N GLY A 154 15.55 26.21 -8.00
CA GLY A 154 16.42 27.36 -7.81
C GLY A 154 17.81 26.98 -7.29
N LYS A 155 18.55 28.00 -6.89
CA LYS A 155 19.91 27.86 -6.34
C LYS A 155 19.86 27.98 -4.82
N GLY A 156 20.35 26.95 -4.10
CA GLY A 156 20.45 26.98 -2.64
C GLY A 156 21.42 28.04 -2.10
N PRO A 157 21.70 28.03 -0.81
CA PRO A 157 21.26 27.00 0.14
C PRO A 157 19.77 27.11 0.50
N PHE A 158 19.13 25.97 0.75
CA PHE A 158 17.76 25.89 1.21
C PHE A 158 17.73 25.41 2.67
N PRO A 159 16.78 25.89 3.50
CA PRO A 159 16.52 25.26 4.78
C PRO A 159 16.04 23.83 4.56
N ALA A 160 16.37 22.93 5.47
CA ALA A 160 16.00 21.53 5.38
C ALA A 160 15.13 21.10 6.56
N ALA A 161 14.24 20.15 6.31
CA ALA A 161 13.39 19.51 7.30
C ALA A 161 13.41 17.99 7.11
N ILE A 162 13.31 17.24 8.21
CA ILE A 162 13.05 15.82 8.22
C ILE A 162 11.66 15.55 8.82
N ILE A 163 10.89 14.67 8.21
CA ILE A 163 9.64 14.20 8.79
C ILE A 163 9.93 12.88 9.51
N ILE A 164 9.65 12.89 10.82
CA ILE A 164 9.84 11.74 11.69
C ILE A 164 8.47 11.08 11.90
N SER A 165 8.40 9.77 11.72
CA SER A 165 7.19 8.96 11.95
C SER A 165 6.76 8.99 13.42
N GLY A 166 5.49 8.69 13.65
CA GLY A 166 4.91 8.53 14.99
C GLY A 166 4.93 7.08 15.46
N THR A 167 3.93 6.73 16.27
CA THR A 167 3.75 5.38 16.80
C THR A 167 3.24 4.42 15.70
N GLY A 168 3.78 3.20 15.69
CA GLY A 168 3.41 2.13 14.77
C GLY A 168 4.29 2.12 13.50
N LYS A 169 4.19 1.05 12.74
CA LYS A 169 4.92 0.83 11.48
C LYS A 169 4.46 1.85 10.43
N GLN A 170 5.35 2.67 9.95
CA GLN A 170 5.03 3.69 8.96
C GLN A 170 6.02 3.70 7.80
N ASP A 171 5.48 3.84 6.61
CA ASP A 171 6.26 4.18 5.44
C ASP A 171 6.57 5.70 5.42
N ARG A 172 7.44 6.11 4.53
CA ARG A 172 7.87 7.52 4.35
C ARG A 172 6.72 8.50 4.06
N ASP A 173 5.58 8.01 3.58
CA ASP A 173 4.41 8.81 3.27
C ASP A 173 3.42 8.87 4.44
N GLY A 174 3.63 8.02 5.47
CA GLY A 174 2.68 7.81 6.56
C GLY A 174 1.36 7.24 6.05
N THR A 175 1.44 6.30 5.09
CA THR A 175 0.26 5.83 4.36
C THR A 175 -0.76 5.18 5.30
N PHE A 176 -1.95 5.74 5.29
CA PHE A 176 -3.09 5.26 6.07
C PHE A 176 -4.35 5.31 5.20
N SER A 177 -4.96 4.16 4.95
CA SER A 177 -6.17 4.04 4.11
C SER A 177 -6.10 4.85 2.79
N GLY A 178 -4.94 4.80 2.11
CA GLY A 178 -4.69 5.54 0.87
C GLY A 178 -4.31 7.01 1.02
N HIS A 179 -4.42 7.57 2.24
CA HIS A 179 -3.91 8.91 2.54
C HIS A 179 -2.41 8.89 2.73
N LYS A 180 -1.75 9.99 2.40
CA LYS A 180 -0.31 10.18 2.50
C LYS A 180 0.02 11.49 3.22
N PRO A 181 -0.26 11.59 4.54
CA PRO A 181 -0.11 12.84 5.28
C PRO A 181 1.31 13.39 5.27
N PHE A 182 2.33 12.55 5.38
CA PHE A 182 3.73 13.01 5.36
C PHE A 182 4.11 13.52 3.98
N PHE A 183 3.63 12.88 2.90
CA PHE A 183 3.82 13.40 1.57
C PHE A 183 3.12 14.76 1.40
N LYS A 184 1.92 14.93 1.94
CA LYS A 184 1.21 16.22 1.90
C LYS A 184 1.98 17.33 2.62
N ILE A 185 2.54 17.03 3.79
CA ILE A 185 3.37 17.97 4.57
C ILE A 185 4.64 18.31 3.77
N ALA A 186 5.32 17.30 3.21
CA ALA A 186 6.52 17.51 2.41
C ALA A 186 6.26 18.34 1.16
N ASP A 187 5.19 18.04 0.42
CA ASP A 187 4.78 18.84 -0.75
C ASP A 187 4.57 20.30 -0.38
N TYR A 188 3.86 20.55 0.72
CA TYR A 188 3.63 21.93 1.20
C TYR A 188 4.94 22.62 1.56
N LEU A 189 5.78 22.00 2.40
CA LEU A 189 7.04 22.61 2.83
C LEU A 189 8.01 22.82 1.66
N THR A 190 8.06 21.87 0.72
CA THR A 190 8.95 22.03 -0.45
C THR A 190 8.50 23.17 -1.36
N ARG A 191 7.20 23.39 -1.51
CA ARG A 191 6.66 24.59 -2.21
C ARG A 191 6.97 25.89 -1.47
N GLN A 192 7.21 25.84 -0.14
CA GLN A 192 7.63 26.99 0.66
C GLN A 192 9.17 27.15 0.69
N GLY A 193 9.92 26.36 -0.07
CA GLY A 193 11.36 26.52 -0.21
C GLY A 193 12.21 25.66 0.73
N PHE A 194 11.66 24.63 1.36
CA PHE A 194 12.40 23.70 2.19
C PHE A 194 12.81 22.45 1.40
N ILE A 195 14.00 21.97 1.60
CA ILE A 195 14.35 20.57 1.32
C ILE A 195 13.66 19.71 2.37
N VAL A 196 12.95 18.64 1.97
CA VAL A 196 12.28 17.76 2.92
C VAL A 196 12.67 16.31 2.70
N LEU A 197 13.18 15.67 3.75
CA LEU A 197 13.45 14.24 3.81
C LEU A 197 12.33 13.52 4.53
N ARG A 198 11.80 12.47 3.89
CA ARG A 198 10.88 11.49 4.47
C ARG A 198 11.52 10.12 4.35
N ALA A 199 11.46 9.30 5.38
CA ALA A 199 12.07 7.98 5.39
C ALA A 199 11.10 6.90 5.85
N ASP A 200 11.30 5.67 5.37
CA ASP A 200 10.60 4.51 5.86
C ASP A 200 11.18 4.07 7.21
N ASP A 201 10.34 3.64 8.12
CA ASP A 201 10.79 3.02 9.39
C ASP A 201 11.60 1.74 9.11
N ARG A 202 12.39 1.30 10.09
CA ARG A 202 13.12 0.01 10.03
C ARG A 202 12.19 -1.14 9.72
N GLY A 203 12.55 -1.99 8.74
CA GLY A 203 11.76 -3.13 8.31
C GLY A 203 10.48 -2.78 7.54
N ILE A 204 10.31 -1.51 7.14
CA ILE A 204 9.17 -1.04 6.36
C ILE A 204 9.66 -0.50 5.02
N GLY A 205 8.80 -0.66 3.99
CA GLY A 205 9.10 -0.18 2.65
C GLY A 205 10.41 -0.74 2.11
N LYS A 206 11.40 0.15 1.87
CA LYS A 206 12.72 -0.22 1.37
C LYS A 206 13.83 -0.15 2.44
N THR A 207 13.50 0.24 3.66
CA THR A 207 14.44 0.25 4.80
C THR A 207 14.58 -1.16 5.34
N ASN A 208 15.82 -1.62 5.51
CA ASN A 208 16.08 -2.93 6.10
C ASN A 208 15.89 -2.94 7.64
N GLY A 209 16.15 -4.09 8.27
CA GLY A 209 15.99 -4.29 9.70
C GLY A 209 14.63 -4.89 10.07
N ILE A 210 14.35 -4.93 11.36
CA ILE A 210 13.13 -5.51 11.93
C ILE A 210 12.51 -4.48 12.88
N TYR A 211 11.29 -4.05 12.57
CA TYR A 211 10.58 -3.03 13.36
C TYR A 211 10.37 -3.45 14.80
N GLU A 212 9.98 -4.73 15.02
CA GLU A 212 9.64 -5.28 16.33
C GLU A 212 10.82 -5.38 17.29
N GLU A 213 12.04 -5.40 16.77
CA GLU A 213 13.28 -5.47 17.55
C GLU A 213 13.82 -4.07 17.86
N ALA A 214 13.31 -3.03 17.20
CA ALA A 214 13.79 -1.66 17.35
C ALA A 214 13.22 -0.98 18.60
N THR A 215 14.08 -0.22 19.26
CA THR A 215 13.73 0.64 20.39
C THR A 215 13.52 2.09 19.94
N THR A 216 12.94 2.92 20.80
CA THR A 216 12.85 4.37 20.56
C THR A 216 14.23 5.01 20.33
N SER A 217 15.28 4.48 20.97
CA SER A 217 16.65 4.94 20.77
C SER A 217 17.16 4.64 19.36
N ASP A 218 16.75 3.52 18.78
CA ASP A 218 17.11 3.14 17.41
C ASP A 218 16.47 4.07 16.39
N PHE A 219 15.17 4.36 16.54
CA PHE A 219 14.48 5.34 15.68
C PHE A 219 15.07 6.75 15.83
N ALA A 220 15.49 7.15 17.03
CA ALA A 220 16.16 8.42 17.23
C ALA A 220 17.51 8.48 16.50
N ARG A 221 18.27 7.36 16.45
CA ARG A 221 19.53 7.27 15.69
C ARG A 221 19.30 7.33 14.19
N ASP A 222 18.22 6.71 13.69
CA ASP A 222 17.83 6.78 12.27
C ASP A 222 17.47 8.21 11.87
N ALA A 223 16.70 8.89 12.69
CA ALA A 223 16.39 10.32 12.49
C ALA A 223 17.65 11.19 12.51
N GLN A 224 18.58 10.95 13.45
CA GLN A 224 19.86 11.67 13.51
C GLN A 224 20.72 11.42 12.26
N ALA A 225 20.73 10.18 11.74
CA ALA A 225 21.42 9.85 10.48
C ALA A 225 20.81 10.63 9.30
N GLY A 226 19.50 10.73 9.24
CA GLY A 226 18.79 11.55 8.24
C GLY A 226 19.13 13.04 8.34
N ILE A 227 19.25 13.58 9.56
CA ILE A 227 19.70 14.96 9.78
C ILE A 227 21.17 15.15 9.28
N ASN A 228 22.02 14.16 9.51
CA ASN A 228 23.41 14.22 9.05
C ASN A 228 23.50 14.11 7.52
N TYR A 229 22.62 13.33 6.90
CA TYR A 229 22.52 13.24 5.44
C TYR A 229 22.13 14.57 4.78
N LEU A 230 21.35 15.41 5.48
CA LEU A 230 20.88 16.71 5.00
C LEU A 230 21.94 17.85 5.14
N LYS A 231 23.06 17.64 5.82
CA LYS A 231 24.14 18.62 6.00
C LYS A 231 25.13 18.61 4.85
#